data_d68cf78ac831dd2c4c94dc0962808431
#
_entry.id   d68cf78ac831dd2c4c94dc0962808431
#
_cell.length_a   1.000
_cell.length_b   1.000
_cell.length_c   1.000
_cell.angle_alpha   90.00
_cell.angle_beta   90.00
_cell.angle_gamma   90.00
#
_symmetry.space_group_name_H-M   'P 1'
#
loop_
_entity.id
_entity.type
_entity.pdbx_description
1 polymer ?
#
loop_
_entity_poly.entity_id
_entity_poly.type
_entity_poly.pdbx_seq_one_letter_code
_entity_poly.pdbx_strand_id
1 'polypeptide(L)'
;MTPRVDARWLTVLPVIGFAGIANPKKFYDTLTQNGARLSGTRSFADHHRYTERQAERLLRWARERNAMLVTTEKDWVRLPEDDGTALSELRFRSRPLLVAIEFCDGNRLKRLLVEAIEKRRRGQS
;
A
#
# COMPACT_ATOMS: atom_id res chain seq x y z
N MET A 1 -6.82 10.40 16.95
CA MET A 1 -6.05 11.04 16.02
C MET A 1 -5.13 10.16 15.30
N THR A 2 -5.10 10.32 14.10
CA THR A 2 -4.29 9.49 13.29
C THR A 2 -2.87 9.90 13.43
N PRO A 3 -2.01 9.00 13.70
CA PRO A 3 -0.63 9.33 13.72
C PRO A 3 -0.26 9.76 12.35
N ARG A 4 0.54 10.70 12.30
CA ARG A 4 0.89 11.19 11.18
C ARG A 4 1.86 10.42 10.60
N VAL A 5 1.57 9.50 9.78
CA VAL A 5 2.45 9.03 8.76
C VAL A 5 2.52 10.17 7.81
N ASP A 6 3.67 10.58 7.41
CA ASP A 6 3.76 11.63 6.44
C ASP A 6 3.27 11.08 5.11
N ALA A 7 2.05 11.41 4.78
CA ALA A 7 1.40 10.93 3.58
C ALA A 7 1.19 12.02 2.54
N ARG A 8 1.95 13.10 2.63
CA ARG A 8 1.80 14.19 1.68
C ARG A 8 2.11 13.76 0.26
N TRP A 9 2.92 12.72 0.09
CA TRP A 9 3.21 12.19 -1.23
C TRP A 9 1.95 11.67 -1.93
N LEU A 10 0.90 11.37 -1.17
CA LEU A 10 -0.37 10.91 -1.75
C LEU A 10 -1.08 12.01 -2.54
N THR A 11 -0.73 13.26 -2.33
CA THR A 11 -1.41 14.36 -2.99
C THR A 11 -0.72 14.80 -4.27
N VAL A 12 0.43 14.24 -4.58
CA VAL A 12 1.25 14.70 -5.71
C VAL A 12 0.68 14.27 -7.05
N LEU A 13 0.24 13.02 -7.14
CA LEU A 13 -0.31 12.46 -8.37
C LEU A 13 -1.62 11.76 -8.07
N PRO A 14 -2.44 11.54 -9.09
CA PRO A 14 -3.59 10.66 -8.89
C PRO A 14 -3.12 9.30 -8.39
N VAL A 15 -3.97 8.61 -7.66
CA VAL A 15 -3.61 7.37 -7.02
C VAL A 15 -4.50 6.23 -7.52
N ILE A 16 -3.89 5.10 -7.84
CA ILE A 16 -4.62 3.87 -8.07
C ILE A 16 -4.31 2.98 -6.86
N GLY A 17 -5.33 2.65 -6.08
CA GLY A 17 -5.17 1.79 -4.92
C GLY A 17 -5.50 0.35 -5.28
N PHE A 18 -4.71 -0.60 -4.80
CA PHE A 18 -5.03 -2.00 -4.98
C PHE A 18 -4.75 -2.76 -3.69
N ALA A 19 -5.55 -3.78 -3.42
CA ALA A 19 -5.43 -4.51 -2.17
C ALA A 19 -6.09 -5.88 -2.27
N GLY A 20 -5.45 -6.87 -1.63
CA GLY A 20 -6.01 -8.20 -1.45
C GLY A 20 -6.17 -8.49 0.02
N ILE A 21 -7.08 -7.77 0.66
CA ILE A 21 -7.36 -7.90 2.09
C ILE A 21 -8.85 -8.06 2.29
N ALA A 22 -9.24 -8.40 3.51
CA ALA A 22 -10.64 -8.71 3.80
C ALA A 22 -11.57 -7.52 3.65
N ASN A 23 -11.08 -6.32 3.94
CA ASN A 23 -11.91 -5.12 3.87
C ASN A 23 -11.19 -4.02 3.09
N PRO A 24 -11.14 -4.13 1.76
CA PRO A 24 -10.40 -3.15 0.95
C PRO A 24 -11.00 -1.75 0.98
N LYS A 25 -12.30 -1.64 1.21
CA LYS A 25 -12.93 -0.33 1.27
C LYS A 25 -12.32 0.53 2.37
N LYS A 26 -12.02 -0.08 3.49
CA LYS A 26 -11.41 0.65 4.59
C LYS A 26 -10.06 1.23 4.20
N PHE A 27 -9.30 0.47 3.46
CA PHE A 27 -8.01 0.93 2.95
C PHE A 27 -8.19 2.12 2.00
N TYR A 28 -9.17 2.02 1.08
CA TYR A 28 -9.40 3.11 0.13
C TYR A 28 -9.90 4.37 0.84
N ASP A 29 -10.72 4.20 1.85
CA ASP A 29 -11.18 5.34 2.65
C ASP A 29 -10.00 6.01 3.36
N THR A 30 -9.05 5.22 3.83
CA THR A 30 -7.86 5.76 4.46
C THR A 30 -7.05 6.58 3.48
N LEU A 31 -6.92 6.10 2.26
CA LEU A 31 -6.21 6.87 1.23
C LEU A 31 -6.87 8.23 1.01
N THR A 32 -8.19 8.24 0.88
CA THR A 32 -8.90 9.48 0.66
C THR A 32 -8.79 10.42 1.84
N GLN A 33 -8.87 9.88 3.03
CA GLN A 33 -8.76 10.67 4.25
C GLN A 33 -7.39 11.33 4.38
N ASN A 34 -6.39 10.75 3.74
CA ASN A 34 -5.05 11.31 3.75
C ASN A 34 -4.75 12.15 2.51
N GLY A 35 -5.77 12.50 1.77
CA GLY A 35 -5.64 13.44 0.67
C GLY A 35 -5.44 12.83 -0.70
N ALA A 36 -5.53 11.52 -0.83
CA ALA A 36 -5.35 10.87 -2.12
C ALA A 36 -6.51 11.18 -3.06
N ARG A 37 -6.17 11.45 -4.31
CA ARG A 37 -7.18 11.58 -5.36
C ARG A 37 -7.24 10.25 -6.07
N LEU A 38 -8.22 9.43 -5.73
CA LEU A 38 -8.32 8.10 -6.30
C LEU A 38 -8.74 8.16 -7.76
N SER A 39 -7.84 7.74 -8.62
CA SER A 39 -8.13 7.59 -10.04
C SER A 39 -8.77 6.24 -10.33
N GLY A 40 -8.55 5.27 -9.47
CA GLY A 40 -9.16 3.97 -9.58
C GLY A 40 -8.75 3.09 -8.42
N THR A 41 -9.46 1.98 -8.27
CA THR A 41 -9.14 0.99 -7.25
C THR A 41 -9.29 -0.40 -7.85
N ARG A 42 -8.53 -1.34 -7.33
CA ARG A 42 -8.66 -2.72 -7.74
C ARG A 42 -8.57 -3.60 -6.51
N SER A 43 -9.64 -4.36 -6.25
CA SER A 43 -9.69 -5.24 -5.10
C SER A 43 -9.48 -6.68 -5.55
N PHE A 44 -8.74 -7.43 -4.74
CA PHE A 44 -8.50 -8.84 -4.96
C PHE A 44 -8.96 -9.59 -3.71
N ALA A 45 -9.06 -10.90 -3.81
CA ALA A 45 -9.45 -11.70 -2.65
C ALA A 45 -8.41 -11.57 -1.55
N ASP A 46 -8.85 -11.76 -0.32
CA ASP A 46 -7.95 -11.74 0.83
C ASP A 46 -6.85 -12.79 0.63
N HIS A 47 -5.63 -12.43 0.92
CA HIS A 47 -4.45 -13.29 0.73
C HIS A 47 -4.21 -13.65 -0.74
N HIS A 48 -4.65 -12.78 -1.64
CA HIS A 48 -4.51 -13.02 -3.08
C HIS A 48 -3.05 -13.15 -3.48
N ARG A 49 -2.78 -14.10 -4.35
CA ARG A 49 -1.45 -14.26 -4.92
C ARG A 49 -1.46 -13.59 -6.29
N TYR A 50 -0.73 -12.50 -6.41
CA TYR A 50 -0.72 -11.73 -7.64
C TYR A 50 -0.04 -12.49 -8.77
N THR A 51 -0.57 -12.36 -9.97
CA THR A 51 0.01 -12.99 -11.14
C THR A 51 0.78 -11.96 -11.95
N GLU A 52 1.62 -12.46 -12.82
CA GLU A 52 2.40 -11.61 -13.71
C GLU A 52 1.48 -10.75 -14.58
N ARG A 53 0.42 -11.34 -15.09
CA ARG A 53 -0.55 -10.61 -15.91
C ARG A 53 -1.24 -9.49 -15.13
N GLN A 54 -1.58 -9.76 -13.89
CA GLN A 54 -2.21 -8.74 -13.06
C GLN A 54 -1.25 -7.59 -12.79
N ALA A 55 0.01 -7.91 -12.56
CA ALA A 55 1.03 -6.89 -12.35
C ALA A 55 1.18 -6.03 -13.60
N GLU A 56 1.22 -6.64 -14.77
CA GLU A 56 1.33 -5.91 -16.03
C GLU A 56 0.14 -4.98 -16.23
N ARG A 57 -1.06 -5.44 -15.91
CA ARG A 57 -2.25 -4.63 -16.04
C ARG A 57 -2.24 -3.43 -15.11
N LEU A 58 -1.83 -3.63 -13.86
CA LEU A 58 -1.77 -2.54 -12.91
C LEU A 58 -0.72 -1.51 -13.32
N LEU A 59 0.43 -1.99 -13.79
CA LEU A 59 1.49 -1.09 -14.26
C LEU A 59 1.04 -0.29 -15.47
N ARG A 60 0.37 -0.93 -16.40
CA ARG A 60 -0.13 -0.25 -17.59
C ARG A 60 -1.19 0.79 -17.24
N TRP A 61 -2.10 0.42 -16.35
CA TRP A 61 -3.17 1.30 -15.91
C TRP A 61 -2.60 2.55 -15.27
N ALA A 62 -1.60 2.37 -14.41
CA ALA A 62 -0.96 3.51 -13.77
C ALA A 62 -0.29 4.43 -14.78
N ARG A 63 0.36 3.85 -15.78
CA ARG A 63 0.99 4.65 -16.82
C ARG A 63 -0.04 5.45 -17.62
N GLU A 64 -1.13 4.80 -17.98
CA GLU A 64 -2.17 5.44 -18.77
C GLU A 64 -2.84 6.58 -18.04
N ARG A 65 -2.96 6.46 -16.73
CA ARG A 65 -3.58 7.49 -15.90
C ARG A 65 -2.58 8.47 -15.32
N ASN A 66 -1.31 8.25 -15.55
CA ASN A 66 -0.24 9.02 -14.93
C ASN A 66 -0.44 9.03 -13.42
N ALA A 67 -0.73 7.88 -12.88
CA ALA A 67 -1.09 7.69 -11.47
C ALA A 67 -0.03 6.89 -10.75
N MET A 68 -0.01 7.06 -9.44
CA MET A 68 0.87 6.32 -8.57
C MET A 68 0.11 5.12 -8.01
N LEU A 69 0.78 3.99 -7.92
CA LEU A 69 0.18 2.79 -7.35
C LEU A 69 0.43 2.75 -5.86
N VAL A 70 -0.62 2.50 -5.09
CA VAL A 70 -0.53 2.43 -3.64
C VAL A 70 -1.25 1.17 -3.18
N THR A 71 -0.64 0.44 -2.27
CA THR A 71 -1.21 -0.80 -1.76
C THR A 71 -0.98 -0.88 -0.25
N THR A 72 -1.47 -1.94 0.36
CA THR A 72 -1.22 -2.14 1.78
C THR A 72 0.18 -2.73 1.98
N GLU A 73 0.72 -2.57 3.16
CA GLU A 73 2.02 -3.16 3.46
C GLU A 73 1.98 -4.67 3.33
N LYS A 74 0.89 -5.31 3.74
CA LYS A 74 0.74 -6.73 3.62
C LYS A 74 0.84 -7.21 2.19
N ASP A 75 0.18 -6.52 1.27
CA ASP A 75 0.23 -6.88 -0.14
C ASP A 75 1.60 -6.61 -0.72
N TRP A 76 2.19 -5.51 -0.34
CA TRP A 76 3.48 -5.09 -0.87
C TRP A 76 4.58 -6.10 -0.55
N VAL A 77 4.61 -6.60 0.68
CA VAL A 77 5.67 -7.54 1.08
C VAL A 77 5.52 -8.91 0.42
N ARG A 78 4.36 -9.21 -0.12
CA ARG A 78 4.16 -10.46 -0.83
C ARG A 78 4.69 -10.43 -2.25
N LEU A 79 4.96 -9.24 -2.77
CA LEU A 79 5.51 -9.13 -4.11
C LEU A 79 7.02 -9.43 -4.06
N PRO A 80 7.55 -10.09 -5.09
CA PRO A 80 8.97 -10.40 -5.08
C PRO A 80 9.82 -9.16 -5.20
N GLU A 81 11.05 -9.24 -4.72
CA GLU A 81 11.90 -8.08 -4.75
C GLU A 81 12.44 -7.87 -6.16
N ASP A 82 13.65 -8.16 -6.44
CA ASP A 82 14.21 -7.80 -7.73
C ASP A 82 14.52 -9.07 -8.52
N ASP A 83 13.52 -9.63 -9.16
CA ASP A 83 13.67 -10.87 -9.91
C ASP A 83 13.43 -10.69 -11.41
N GLY A 84 13.33 -9.45 -11.87
CA GLY A 84 13.15 -9.17 -13.30
C GLY A 84 11.75 -9.38 -13.83
N THR A 85 10.79 -9.68 -12.98
CA THR A 85 9.43 -9.93 -13.43
C THR A 85 8.58 -8.66 -13.31
N ALA A 86 7.39 -8.69 -13.92
CA ALA A 86 6.45 -7.60 -13.76
C ALA A 86 5.99 -7.48 -12.30
N LEU A 87 5.97 -8.58 -11.57
CA LEU A 87 5.62 -8.55 -10.16
C LEU A 87 6.65 -7.75 -9.35
N SER A 88 7.93 -7.93 -9.64
CA SER A 88 8.95 -7.17 -8.95
C SER A 88 8.92 -5.69 -9.36
N GLU A 89 8.58 -5.42 -10.61
CA GLU A 89 8.42 -4.04 -11.04
C GLU A 89 7.22 -3.41 -10.34
N LEU A 90 6.15 -4.15 -10.17
CA LEU A 90 4.99 -3.67 -9.45
C LEU A 90 5.37 -3.29 -8.02
N ARG A 91 6.18 -4.12 -7.36
CA ARG A 91 6.65 -3.81 -6.03
C ARG A 91 7.48 -2.52 -6.02
N PHE A 92 8.37 -2.40 -6.98
CA PHE A 92 9.26 -1.25 -7.06
C PHE A 92 8.49 0.05 -7.30
N ARG A 93 7.46 -0.01 -8.12
CA ARG A 93 6.71 1.19 -8.48
C ARG A 93 5.53 1.49 -7.57
N SER A 94 5.16 0.54 -6.71
CA SER A 94 4.07 0.76 -5.77
C SER A 94 4.61 1.29 -4.46
N ARG A 95 3.76 1.98 -3.72
CA ARG A 95 4.10 2.45 -2.39
C ARG A 95 3.17 1.82 -1.38
N PRO A 96 3.72 1.23 -0.32
CA PRO A 96 2.86 0.71 0.73
C PRO A 96 2.41 1.81 1.67
N LEU A 97 1.18 1.72 2.11
CA LEU A 97 0.67 2.60 3.13
C LEU A 97 0.46 1.80 4.40
N LEU A 98 0.97 2.30 5.51
CA LEU A 98 0.78 1.64 6.79
C LEU A 98 -0.60 2.00 7.32
N VAL A 99 -1.51 1.05 7.32
CA VAL A 99 -2.88 1.31 7.74
C VAL A 99 -3.24 0.71 9.08
N ALA A 100 -2.32 -0.06 9.65
CA ALA A 100 -2.61 -0.75 10.90
C ALA A 100 -2.89 0.17 12.05
N ILE A 101 -2.50 1.41 11.92
CA ILE A 101 -2.60 2.37 12.98
C ILE A 101 -4.00 2.77 13.30
N GLU A 102 -4.90 2.54 12.39
CA GLU A 102 -6.24 3.02 12.57
C GLU A 102 -7.14 2.17 13.38
N PHE A 103 -6.66 1.05 13.81
CA PHE A 103 -7.49 0.16 14.54
C PHE A 103 -7.36 0.41 16.00
N CYS A 104 -8.32 0.42 16.69
CA CYS A 104 -8.43 0.42 18.07
C CYS A 104 -7.95 1.60 18.82
N ASP A 105 -7.88 1.48 20.05
CA ASP A 105 -7.61 2.56 20.89
C ASP A 105 -6.19 2.95 20.66
N GLY A 106 -6.04 4.11 20.21
CA GLY A 106 -4.88 4.57 19.56
C GLY A 106 -3.57 4.50 20.32
N ASN A 107 -3.60 4.67 21.63
CA ASN A 107 -2.32 4.76 22.34
C ASN A 107 -1.57 3.45 22.37
N ARG A 108 -2.27 2.39 22.64
CA ARG A 108 -1.64 1.09 22.75
C ARG A 108 -1.13 0.62 21.40
N LEU A 109 -1.94 0.75 20.38
CA LEU A 109 -1.55 0.31 19.07
C LEU A 109 -0.40 1.13 18.52
N LYS A 110 -0.43 2.41 18.79
CA LYS A 110 0.62 3.31 18.37
C LYS A 110 1.98 2.88 18.92
N ARG A 111 2.01 2.51 20.17
CA ARG A 111 3.24 2.05 20.81
C ARG A 111 3.75 0.77 20.17
N LEU A 112 2.85 -0.17 19.93
CA LEU A 112 3.24 -1.42 19.31
C LEU A 112 3.78 -1.22 17.91
N LEU A 113 3.18 -0.31 17.17
CA LEU A 113 3.61 -0.03 15.83
C LEU A 113 5.01 0.60 15.80
N VAL A 114 5.27 1.53 16.69
CA VAL A 114 6.57 2.16 16.77
C VAL A 114 7.65 1.13 17.09
N GLU A 115 7.36 0.24 18.01
CA GLU A 115 8.31 -0.81 18.37
C GLU A 115 8.58 -1.73 17.19
N ALA A 116 7.53 -2.06 16.45
CA ALA A 116 7.69 -2.94 15.29
C ALA A 116 8.55 -2.29 14.22
N ILE A 117 8.37 -1.01 13.99
CA ILE A 117 9.17 -0.29 13.01
C ILE A 117 10.63 -0.23 13.43
N GLU A 118 10.88 0.05 14.66
CA GLU A 118 12.26 0.11 15.18
C GLU A 118 12.94 -1.24 15.09
N LYS A 119 12.20 -2.28 15.44
CA LYS A 119 12.74 -3.62 15.37
C LYS A 119 13.08 -4.00 13.94
N ARG A 120 12.25 -3.61 13.01
CA ARG A 120 12.48 -3.89 11.60
C ARG A 120 13.73 -3.18 11.10
N ARG A 121 13.91 -1.94 11.49
CA ARG A 121 15.11 -1.20 11.12
C ARG A 121 16.36 -1.86 11.60
N ARG A 122 16.36 -2.30 12.84
CA ARG A 122 17.53 -2.96 13.39
C ARG A 122 17.81 -4.26 12.69
N GLY A 123 16.76 -4.98 12.33
CA GLY A 123 16.92 -6.25 11.65
C GLY A 123 17.49 -6.12 10.27
N GLN A 124 17.38 -4.95 9.67
CA GLN A 124 17.88 -4.73 8.34
C GLN A 124 19.26 -4.16 8.29
N SER A 125 19.76 -3.76 9.39
CA SER A 125 21.08 -3.12 9.41
C SER A 125 22.20 -4.14 9.34
#